data_c1d69f6a3d02fed1d8367fa9936dc80f
#
_entry.id   c1d69f6a3d02fed1d8367fa9936dc80f
#
_cell.length_a   1.000
_cell.length_b   1.000
_cell.length_c   1.000
_cell.angle_alpha   90.00
_cell.angle_beta   90.00
_cell.angle_gamma   90.00
#
_symmetry.space_group_name_H-M   'P 1'
#
loop_
_entity.id
_entity.type
_entity.pdbx_description
1 polymer ?
#
loop_
_entity_poly.entity_id
_entity_poly.type
_entity_poly.pdbx_seq_one_letter_code
_entity_poly.pdbx_strand_id
1 'polypeptide(L)'
;MLVVAGLPRLRLHALSISFALVAVGIFWKSWSAFSSTKSQLLTTAWFEETLSRLAMTEQVFLPSWWLASGLLDAALRGESPDLTNQSTREALKFLGLILANALLLSLIASWVARWTYRKGYSNMQAEVPIRKRRQLLWLDELLTRGGSHVGNPIRLLLVKDLQIFRRDVTQWSQFIIFFGLLGLYFYNLRSFNYSHVYASLIGHLNLAVVGLIFSTFTTRFVFPSISLEGRRFWILGLLPIDRDQIVWSKFFFSFAGGLIPCLGLILLSDSMLGLPWSTIFIHLMCSLALCSGLSGIAVGMGASIPNFRESSPAKIAAGFGGTLSLVLSAMFIILLVVTVGFTHHFNLLQQTLGQVPLDTASQLLGSSGGQVVSLCIIIAGGLLATFLPLILGIRAFRQLEP
;
A
#
# COMPACT_ATOMS: atom_id res chain seq x y z
N MET A 1 -20.58 4.63 6.51
CA MET A 1 -21.15 5.22 5.28
C MET A 1 -22.48 5.94 5.50
N LEU A 2 -23.49 5.34 6.14
CA LEU A 2 -24.81 5.97 6.38
C LEU A 2 -24.73 7.27 7.20
N VAL A 3 -23.87 7.33 8.24
CA VAL A 3 -23.64 8.54 9.04
C VAL A 3 -23.08 9.69 8.19
N VAL A 4 -22.19 9.37 7.26
CA VAL A 4 -21.55 10.29 6.33
C VAL A 4 -22.57 10.87 5.34
N ALA A 5 -23.53 10.07 4.88
CA ALA A 5 -24.57 10.50 3.95
C ALA A 5 -25.63 11.43 4.60
N GLY A 6 -25.76 11.39 5.93
CA GLY A 6 -26.71 12.22 6.68
C GLY A 6 -26.25 13.66 6.98
N LEU A 7 -24.95 13.95 6.83
CA LEU A 7 -24.38 15.27 7.11
C LEU A 7 -24.30 16.16 5.86
N PRO A 8 -24.57 17.46 5.96
CA PRO A 8 -24.38 18.38 4.85
C PRO A 8 -22.90 18.35 4.41
N ARG A 9 -22.65 18.23 3.11
CA ARG A 9 -21.31 18.00 2.51
C ARG A 9 -20.23 18.95 3.03
N LEU A 10 -20.53 20.22 3.25
CA LEU A 10 -19.60 21.20 3.81
C LEU A 10 -19.17 20.85 5.24
N ARG A 11 -20.10 20.40 6.09
CA ARG A 11 -19.77 19.98 7.47
C ARG A 11 -19.01 18.65 7.50
N LEU A 12 -19.29 17.78 6.54
CA LEU A 12 -18.56 16.52 6.41
C LEU A 12 -17.10 16.74 6.00
N HIS A 13 -16.87 17.62 5.01
CA HIS A 13 -15.50 17.99 4.63
C HIS A 13 -14.76 18.70 5.77
N ALA A 14 -15.44 19.60 6.49
CA ALA A 14 -14.85 20.25 7.66
C ALA A 14 -14.51 19.25 8.78
N LEU A 15 -15.40 18.28 9.07
CA LEU A 15 -15.15 17.23 10.05
C LEU A 15 -14.04 16.26 9.61
N SER A 16 -13.99 15.86 8.34
CA SER A 16 -12.92 14.99 7.84
C SER A 16 -11.56 15.71 7.84
N ILE A 17 -11.53 16.99 7.50
CA ILE A 17 -10.31 17.80 7.55
C ILE A 17 -9.88 18.02 9.00
N SER A 18 -10.81 18.35 9.92
CA SER A 18 -10.47 18.51 11.34
C SER A 18 -9.97 17.20 11.97
N PHE A 19 -10.60 16.07 11.64
CA PHE A 19 -10.14 14.76 12.09
C PHE A 19 -8.76 14.42 11.53
N ALA A 20 -8.52 14.68 10.24
CA ALA A 20 -7.22 14.49 9.62
C ALA A 20 -6.15 15.38 10.25
N LEU A 21 -6.46 16.65 10.52
CA LEU A 21 -5.54 17.57 11.19
C LEU A 21 -5.22 17.14 12.63
N VAL A 22 -6.22 16.69 13.38
CA VAL A 22 -6.02 16.15 14.74
C VAL A 22 -5.19 14.88 14.69
N ALA A 23 -5.49 13.96 13.77
CA ALA A 23 -4.72 12.72 13.59
C ALA A 23 -3.26 13.02 13.19
N VAL A 24 -3.03 13.95 12.27
CA VAL A 24 -1.70 14.44 11.88
C VAL A 24 -1.01 15.13 13.07
N GLY A 25 -1.71 15.93 13.86
CA GLY A 25 -1.16 16.60 15.04
C GLY A 25 -0.74 15.60 16.14
N ILE A 26 -1.57 14.60 16.43
CA ILE A 26 -1.26 13.52 17.37
C ILE A 26 -0.07 12.69 16.84
N PHE A 27 -0.11 12.32 15.56
CA PHE A 27 0.97 11.60 14.91
C PHE A 27 2.28 12.41 14.96
N TRP A 28 2.25 13.71 14.63
CA TRP A 28 3.41 14.60 14.69
C TRP A 28 3.98 14.71 16.10
N LYS A 29 3.13 14.89 17.10
CA LYS A 29 3.56 14.97 18.50
C LYS A 29 4.15 13.66 19.02
N SER A 30 3.49 12.54 18.72
CA SER A 30 4.01 11.20 19.06
C SER A 30 5.32 10.92 18.32
N TRP A 31 5.39 11.34 17.07
CA TRP A 31 6.56 11.12 16.23
C TRP A 31 7.75 11.99 16.64
N SER A 32 7.56 13.25 16.98
CA SER A 32 8.64 14.13 17.46
C SER A 32 9.27 13.59 18.75
N ALA A 33 8.49 12.90 19.57
CA ALA A 33 8.99 12.18 20.73
C ALA A 33 9.85 10.97 20.38
N PHE A 34 9.53 10.27 19.26
CA PHE A 34 10.32 9.12 18.78
C PHE A 34 11.58 9.51 18.00
N SER A 35 11.55 10.62 17.24
CA SER A 35 12.62 11.01 16.31
C SER A 35 13.85 11.64 16.96
N SER A 36 13.83 11.90 18.27
CA SER A 36 14.96 12.52 18.99
C SER A 36 15.94 11.51 19.59
N THR A 37 15.94 10.25 19.13
CA THR A 37 16.84 9.21 19.61
C THR A 37 18.28 9.50 19.17
N LYS A 38 19.18 9.74 20.13
CA LYS A 38 20.60 10.03 19.88
C LYS A 38 21.46 8.76 19.76
N SER A 39 20.91 7.62 20.16
CA SER A 39 21.61 6.33 20.18
C SER A 39 21.56 5.65 18.81
N GLN A 40 22.61 4.91 18.44
CA GLN A 40 22.64 4.13 17.21
C GLN A 40 21.58 3.02 17.24
N LEU A 41 20.93 2.78 16.12
CA LEU A 41 19.88 1.77 15.98
C LEU A 41 20.39 0.37 16.36
N LEU A 42 19.55 -0.40 17.09
CA LEU A 42 19.87 -1.77 17.54
C LEU A 42 20.98 -1.88 18.60
N THR A 43 21.35 -0.78 19.27
CA THR A 43 22.18 -0.83 20.48
C THR A 43 21.31 -1.02 21.71
N THR A 44 21.93 -1.55 22.82
CA THR A 44 21.23 -1.67 24.12
C THR A 44 20.70 -0.33 24.61
N ALA A 45 21.45 0.75 24.43
CA ALA A 45 21.04 2.11 24.77
C ALA A 45 19.83 2.59 23.93
N TRP A 46 19.76 2.23 22.66
CA TRP A 46 18.61 2.51 21.82
C TRP A 46 17.37 1.73 22.28
N PHE A 47 17.55 0.46 22.67
CA PHE A 47 16.46 -0.37 23.19
C PHE A 47 15.90 0.20 24.49
N GLU A 48 16.74 0.58 25.44
CA GLU A 48 16.34 1.19 26.71
C GLU A 48 15.64 2.54 26.48
N GLU A 49 16.17 3.38 25.60
CA GLU A 49 15.58 4.66 25.26
C GLU A 49 14.23 4.48 24.54
N THR A 50 14.10 3.48 23.65
CA THR A 50 12.84 3.16 22.96
C THR A 50 11.81 2.60 23.94
N LEU A 51 12.19 1.70 24.84
CA LEU A 51 11.32 1.18 25.88
C LEU A 51 10.83 2.28 26.83
N SER A 52 11.71 3.18 27.26
CA SER A 52 11.31 4.31 28.11
C SER A 52 10.32 5.25 27.43
N ARG A 53 10.39 5.38 26.11
CA ARG A 53 9.46 6.19 25.32
C ARG A 53 8.13 5.46 25.05
N LEU A 54 8.16 4.13 24.93
CA LEU A 54 6.96 3.30 24.89
C LEU A 54 6.17 3.37 26.20
N ALA A 55 6.79 3.77 27.32
CA ALA A 55 6.07 4.07 28.57
C ALA A 55 4.99 5.15 28.41
N MET A 56 5.03 5.98 27.36
CA MET A 56 3.90 6.84 27.00
C MET A 56 2.63 6.06 26.61
N THR A 57 2.76 4.80 26.20
CA THR A 57 1.62 3.91 25.87
C THR A 57 1.03 3.25 27.12
N GLU A 58 1.70 3.36 28.27
CA GLU A 58 1.24 2.88 29.59
C GLU A 58 0.28 3.85 30.26
N GLN A 59 -0.42 4.67 29.51
CA GLN A 59 -1.42 5.57 30.07
C GLN A 59 -2.66 4.79 30.49
N VAL A 60 -3.06 4.98 31.75
CA VAL A 60 -4.23 4.34 32.40
C VAL A 60 -5.54 4.52 31.61
N PHE A 61 -5.65 5.55 30.77
CA PHE A 61 -6.82 5.82 29.94
C PHE A 61 -6.93 4.98 28.65
N LEU A 62 -5.87 4.23 28.28
CA LEU A 62 -5.89 3.46 27.05
C LEU A 62 -6.51 2.07 27.27
N PRO A 63 -7.47 1.64 26.42
CA PRO A 63 -8.02 0.28 26.48
C PRO A 63 -6.98 -0.83 26.32
N SER A 64 -5.88 -0.55 25.61
CA SER A 64 -4.72 -1.46 25.47
C SER A 64 -4.02 -1.68 26.81
N TRP A 65 -3.91 -0.64 27.65
CA TRP A 65 -3.34 -0.75 28.98
C TRP A 65 -4.21 -1.64 29.90
N TRP A 66 -5.54 -1.44 29.89
CA TRP A 66 -6.45 -2.28 30.68
C TRP A 66 -6.40 -3.74 30.27
N LEU A 67 -6.28 -4.02 28.95
CA LEU A 67 -6.15 -5.38 28.45
C LEU A 67 -4.82 -6.00 28.89
N ALA A 68 -3.71 -5.28 28.73
CA ALA A 68 -2.39 -5.78 29.10
C ALA A 68 -2.28 -6.02 30.62
N SER A 69 -2.72 -5.04 31.44
CA SER A 69 -2.71 -5.17 32.91
C SER A 69 -3.60 -6.30 33.38
N GLY A 70 -4.82 -6.43 32.82
CA GLY A 70 -5.74 -7.51 33.18
C GLY A 70 -5.21 -8.90 32.82
N LEU A 71 -4.50 -9.04 31.69
CA LEU A 71 -3.85 -10.30 31.29
C LEU A 71 -2.64 -10.63 32.17
N LEU A 72 -1.83 -9.63 32.50
CA LEU A 72 -0.68 -9.79 33.39
C LEU A 72 -1.13 -10.20 34.79
N ASP A 73 -2.13 -9.54 35.35
CA ASP A 73 -2.69 -9.88 36.66
C ASP A 73 -3.32 -11.27 36.65
N ALA A 74 -3.99 -11.67 35.57
CA ALA A 74 -4.53 -13.01 35.42
C ALA A 74 -3.44 -14.10 35.31
N ALA A 75 -2.27 -13.75 34.73
CA ALA A 75 -1.14 -14.68 34.59
C ALA A 75 -0.29 -14.79 35.84
N LEU A 76 -0.30 -13.77 36.75
CA LEU A 76 0.42 -13.77 37.99
C LEU A 76 -0.24 -14.75 38.99
N ARG A 77 0.36 -15.92 39.15
CA ARG A 77 0.04 -16.85 40.24
C ARG A 77 0.92 -16.55 41.41
N GLY A 78 0.36 -15.98 42.49
CA GLY A 78 1.09 -15.74 43.72
C GLY A 78 1.45 -17.07 44.43
N GLU A 79 2.53 -17.06 45.20
CA GLU A 79 2.94 -18.19 46.02
C GLU A 79 1.95 -18.45 47.18
N SER A 80 1.11 -17.46 47.53
CA SER A 80 0.07 -17.55 48.56
C SER A 80 -1.35 -17.43 47.96
N PRO A 81 -2.36 -18.11 48.56
CA PRO A 81 -3.74 -18.04 48.12
C PRO A 81 -4.32 -16.61 48.12
N ASP A 82 -3.88 -15.78 49.06
CA ASP A 82 -4.35 -14.41 49.19
C ASP A 82 -3.87 -13.51 48.02
N LEU A 83 -2.62 -13.66 47.60
CA LEU A 83 -2.07 -12.95 46.46
C LEU A 83 -2.75 -13.37 45.16
N THR A 84 -3.05 -14.65 45.00
CA THR A 84 -3.78 -15.18 43.85
C THR A 84 -5.21 -14.64 43.79
N ASN A 85 -5.90 -14.53 44.93
CA ASN A 85 -7.25 -13.95 45.00
C ASN A 85 -7.25 -12.43 44.72
N GLN A 86 -6.23 -11.72 45.14
CA GLN A 86 -6.09 -10.30 44.84
C GLN A 86 -5.84 -10.07 43.37
N SER A 87 -4.93 -10.83 42.76
CA SER A 87 -4.61 -10.77 41.32
C SER A 87 -5.84 -11.11 40.47
N THR A 88 -6.62 -12.14 40.78
CA THR A 88 -7.87 -12.44 40.08
C THR A 88 -8.94 -11.37 40.21
N ARG A 89 -9.04 -10.69 41.35
CA ARG A 89 -9.95 -9.55 41.54
C ARG A 89 -9.57 -8.35 40.66
N GLU A 90 -8.28 -8.02 40.58
CA GLU A 90 -7.79 -6.95 39.70
C GLU A 90 -8.03 -7.27 38.22
N ALA A 91 -7.72 -8.48 37.80
CA ALA A 91 -8.02 -8.95 36.43
C ALA A 91 -9.53 -8.85 36.07
N LEU A 92 -10.42 -9.21 37.02
CA LEU A 92 -11.88 -9.07 36.85
C LEU A 92 -12.33 -7.60 36.76
N LYS A 93 -11.69 -6.67 37.52
CA LYS A 93 -11.98 -5.24 37.41
C LYS A 93 -11.63 -4.71 36.02
N PHE A 94 -10.47 -5.07 35.46
CA PHE A 94 -10.09 -4.65 34.11
C PHE A 94 -11.00 -5.24 33.04
N LEU A 95 -11.42 -6.51 33.18
CA LEU A 95 -12.41 -7.13 32.31
C LEU A 95 -13.76 -6.37 32.36
N GLY A 96 -14.22 -6.05 33.58
CA GLY A 96 -15.44 -5.25 33.78
C GLY A 96 -15.35 -3.87 33.13
N LEU A 97 -14.20 -3.21 33.26
CA LEU A 97 -13.94 -1.90 32.65
C LEU A 97 -13.98 -1.96 31.12
N ILE A 98 -13.37 -2.98 30.52
CA ILE A 98 -13.38 -3.19 29.06
C ILE A 98 -14.81 -3.46 28.57
N LEU A 99 -15.56 -4.34 29.25
CA LEU A 99 -16.94 -4.64 28.92
C LEU A 99 -17.86 -3.41 29.04
N ALA A 100 -17.72 -2.63 30.12
CA ALA A 100 -18.47 -1.40 30.32
C ALA A 100 -18.20 -0.38 29.21
N ASN A 101 -16.94 -0.23 28.81
CA ASN A 101 -16.56 0.66 27.73
C ASN A 101 -17.08 0.18 26.36
N ALA A 102 -17.03 -1.13 26.09
CA ALA A 102 -17.59 -1.73 24.90
C ALA A 102 -19.11 -1.52 24.80
N LEU A 103 -19.84 -1.71 25.90
CA LEU A 103 -21.26 -1.47 25.99
C LEU A 103 -21.59 0.01 25.78
N LEU A 104 -20.88 0.92 26.43
CA LEU A 104 -21.05 2.37 26.23
C LEU A 104 -20.85 2.75 24.77
N LEU A 105 -19.79 2.31 24.13
CA LEU A 105 -19.52 2.58 22.73
C LEU A 105 -20.58 1.99 21.81
N SER A 106 -21.08 0.80 22.09
CA SER A 106 -22.17 0.18 21.32
C SER A 106 -23.48 0.96 21.45
N LEU A 107 -23.81 1.46 22.65
CA LEU A 107 -24.96 2.34 22.87
C LEU A 107 -24.84 3.67 22.14
N ILE A 108 -23.67 4.32 22.21
CA ILE A 108 -23.39 5.55 21.47
C ILE A 108 -23.51 5.29 19.95
N ALA A 109 -22.91 4.23 19.44
CA ALA A 109 -23.00 3.87 18.04
C ALA A 109 -24.45 3.61 17.59
N SER A 110 -25.24 2.89 18.39
CA SER A 110 -26.65 2.63 18.14
C SER A 110 -27.48 3.91 18.16
N TRP A 111 -27.22 4.81 19.10
CA TRP A 111 -27.90 6.10 19.21
C TRP A 111 -27.59 6.99 17.99
N VAL A 112 -26.32 7.10 17.62
CA VAL A 112 -25.89 7.85 16.43
C VAL A 112 -26.48 7.23 15.16
N ALA A 113 -26.48 5.91 15.05
CA ALA A 113 -27.06 5.20 13.91
C ALA A 113 -28.56 5.48 13.78
N ARG A 114 -29.35 5.41 14.86
CA ARG A 114 -30.79 5.73 14.86
C ARG A 114 -31.06 7.17 14.40
N TRP A 115 -30.24 8.12 14.85
CA TRP A 115 -30.42 9.53 14.52
C TRP A 115 -30.07 9.85 13.06
N THR A 116 -29.06 9.17 12.50
CA THR A 116 -28.54 9.46 11.15
C THR A 116 -29.10 8.53 10.07
N TYR A 117 -29.63 7.35 10.46
CA TYR A 117 -30.03 6.30 9.51
C TYR A 117 -31.06 6.77 8.48
N ARG A 118 -32.17 7.40 8.95
CA ARG A 118 -33.24 7.87 8.05
C ARG A 118 -32.76 8.90 7.04
N LYS A 119 -31.99 9.88 7.50
CA LYS A 119 -31.43 10.94 6.63
C LYS A 119 -30.39 10.39 5.67
N GLY A 120 -29.54 9.47 6.15
CA GLY A 120 -28.54 8.82 5.33
C GLY A 120 -29.14 7.96 4.23
N TYR A 121 -30.16 7.17 4.56
CA TYR A 121 -30.83 6.28 3.61
C TYR A 121 -31.60 7.05 2.53
N SER A 122 -32.41 8.05 2.92
CA SER A 122 -33.13 8.88 1.96
C SER A 122 -32.19 9.66 1.02
N ASN A 123 -31.06 10.16 1.53
CA ASN A 123 -30.06 10.84 0.72
C ASN A 123 -29.32 9.90 -0.26
N MET A 124 -29.22 8.63 0.07
CA MET A 124 -28.64 7.63 -0.83
C MET A 124 -29.59 7.19 -1.96
N GLN A 125 -30.90 7.20 -1.70
CA GLN A 125 -31.94 6.87 -2.68
C GLN A 125 -32.41 8.07 -3.50
N ALA A 126 -32.26 9.29 -2.98
CA ALA A 126 -32.58 10.48 -3.73
C ALA A 126 -31.66 10.55 -4.95
N GLU A 127 -32.25 10.56 -6.15
CA GLU A 127 -31.52 10.82 -7.38
C GLU A 127 -30.74 12.12 -7.23
N VAL A 128 -29.43 12.01 -7.26
CA VAL A 128 -28.56 13.20 -7.15
C VAL A 128 -28.86 14.07 -8.37
N PRO A 129 -29.41 15.30 -8.19
CA PRO A 129 -29.65 16.19 -9.30
C PRO A 129 -28.36 16.30 -10.10
N ILE A 130 -28.45 16.14 -11.41
CA ILE A 130 -27.31 16.23 -12.35
C ILE A 130 -26.76 17.67 -12.25
N ARG A 131 -25.98 17.92 -11.23
CA ARG A 131 -25.28 19.18 -11.06
C ARG A 131 -24.22 19.24 -12.14
N LYS A 132 -24.28 20.22 -13.04
CA LYS A 132 -23.21 20.54 -14.01
C LYS A 132 -21.87 20.54 -13.25
N ARG A 133 -21.16 19.46 -13.37
CA ARG A 133 -19.92 19.21 -12.61
C ARG A 133 -18.86 20.09 -13.24
N ARG A 134 -18.23 20.98 -12.50
CA ARG A 134 -16.99 21.64 -12.91
C ARG A 134 -16.01 20.53 -13.26
N GLN A 135 -15.85 20.31 -14.55
CA GLN A 135 -14.82 19.42 -15.08
C GLN A 135 -13.48 20.06 -14.67
N LEU A 136 -12.56 19.26 -14.14
CA LEU A 136 -11.16 19.68 -14.02
C LEU A 136 -10.59 19.69 -15.44
N LEU A 137 -10.95 20.72 -16.20
CA LEU A 137 -10.61 20.90 -17.61
C LEU A 137 -9.10 20.77 -17.87
N TRP A 138 -8.27 21.14 -16.88
CA TRP A 138 -6.81 21.10 -17.02
C TRP A 138 -6.23 19.66 -17.09
N LEU A 139 -6.80 18.69 -16.35
CA LEU A 139 -6.37 17.29 -16.41
C LEU A 139 -6.86 16.61 -17.70
N ASP A 140 -8.11 16.91 -18.08
CA ASP A 140 -8.67 16.43 -19.35
C ASP A 140 -7.90 17.07 -20.53
N GLU A 141 -7.50 18.34 -20.43
CA GLU A 141 -6.72 19.06 -21.41
C GLU A 141 -5.27 18.58 -21.46
N LEU A 142 -4.62 18.29 -20.32
CA LEU A 142 -3.27 17.74 -20.26
C LEU A 142 -3.21 16.36 -20.93
N LEU A 143 -4.19 15.49 -20.65
CA LEU A 143 -4.31 14.19 -21.30
C LEU A 143 -4.65 14.30 -22.77
N THR A 144 -5.41 15.33 -23.16
CA THR A 144 -5.73 15.57 -24.59
C THR A 144 -4.56 16.17 -25.36
N ARG A 145 -3.72 16.99 -24.77
CA ARG A 145 -2.54 17.56 -25.40
C ARG A 145 -1.29 16.66 -25.29
N GLY A 146 -1.06 16.02 -24.14
CA GLY A 146 0.11 15.16 -23.92
C GLY A 146 0.06 13.80 -24.59
N GLY A 147 -1.11 13.32 -24.99
CA GLY A 147 -1.31 11.98 -25.55
C GLY A 147 -1.35 11.91 -27.08
N SER A 148 -0.76 12.88 -27.79
CA SER A 148 -0.80 12.89 -29.28
C SER A 148 -0.16 11.66 -29.94
N HIS A 149 0.74 10.96 -29.22
CA HIS A 149 1.43 9.76 -29.71
C HIS A 149 0.71 8.45 -29.34
N VAL A 150 -0.31 8.48 -28.49
CA VAL A 150 -1.09 7.29 -28.11
C VAL A 150 -2.32 7.23 -29.01
N GLY A 151 -2.57 6.07 -29.63
CA GLY A 151 -3.72 5.89 -30.53
C GLY A 151 -5.03 6.32 -29.87
N ASN A 152 -5.89 6.99 -30.62
CA ASN A 152 -7.13 7.60 -30.13
C ASN A 152 -7.99 6.70 -29.21
N PRO A 153 -8.18 5.38 -29.45
CA PRO A 153 -9.02 4.55 -28.60
C PRO A 153 -8.39 4.27 -27.22
N ILE A 154 -7.09 3.99 -27.13
CA ILE A 154 -6.40 3.74 -25.84
C ILE A 154 -6.49 4.99 -24.95
N ARG A 155 -6.31 6.17 -25.52
CA ARG A 155 -6.40 7.44 -24.81
C ARG A 155 -7.80 7.68 -24.25
N LEU A 156 -8.86 7.42 -25.03
CA LEU A 156 -10.24 7.56 -24.56
C LEU A 156 -10.53 6.62 -23.37
N LEU A 157 -10.03 5.38 -23.44
CA LEU A 157 -10.13 4.40 -22.36
C LEU A 157 -9.36 4.85 -21.11
N LEU A 158 -8.16 5.40 -21.25
CA LEU A 158 -7.38 5.96 -20.13
C LEU A 158 -8.10 7.12 -19.45
N VAL A 159 -8.66 8.06 -20.23
CA VAL A 159 -9.45 9.18 -19.67
C VAL A 159 -10.69 8.67 -18.94
N LYS A 160 -11.38 7.66 -19.51
CA LYS A 160 -12.51 7.00 -18.83
C LYS A 160 -12.09 6.41 -17.48
N ASP A 161 -11.01 5.63 -17.44
CA ASP A 161 -10.55 4.96 -16.24
C ASP A 161 -10.09 5.97 -15.18
N LEU A 162 -9.40 7.04 -15.57
CA LEU A 162 -9.02 8.13 -14.67
C LEU A 162 -10.25 8.83 -14.08
N GLN A 163 -11.29 9.06 -14.89
CA GLN A 163 -12.55 9.64 -14.42
C GLN A 163 -13.27 8.72 -13.43
N ILE A 164 -13.27 7.40 -13.67
CA ILE A 164 -13.83 6.40 -12.75
C ILE A 164 -13.07 6.42 -11.43
N PHE A 165 -11.74 6.33 -11.48
CA PHE A 165 -10.87 6.37 -10.30
C PHE A 165 -11.12 7.64 -9.46
N ARG A 166 -11.17 8.81 -10.09
CA ARG A 166 -11.42 10.08 -9.41
C ARG A 166 -12.81 10.14 -8.77
N ARG A 167 -13.80 9.46 -9.34
CA ARG A 167 -15.18 9.43 -8.81
C ARG A 167 -15.33 8.48 -7.64
N ASP A 168 -14.53 7.45 -7.57
CA ASP A 168 -14.55 6.47 -6.49
C ASP A 168 -13.70 6.96 -5.32
N VAL A 169 -14.38 7.57 -4.35
CA VAL A 169 -13.74 8.10 -3.12
C VAL A 169 -12.99 7.00 -2.36
N THR A 170 -13.46 5.76 -2.43
CA THR A 170 -12.83 4.63 -1.73
C THR A 170 -11.46 4.31 -2.31
N GLN A 171 -11.33 4.33 -3.64
CA GLN A 171 -10.06 4.02 -4.31
C GLN A 171 -9.00 5.09 -4.04
N TRP A 172 -9.29 6.35 -4.33
CA TRP A 172 -8.29 7.40 -4.17
C TRP A 172 -7.97 7.71 -2.70
N SER A 173 -8.94 7.56 -1.76
CA SER A 173 -8.64 7.74 -0.35
C SER A 173 -7.70 6.67 0.19
N GLN A 174 -7.88 5.41 -0.18
CA GLN A 174 -6.97 4.33 0.19
C GLN A 174 -5.58 4.53 -0.43
N PHE A 175 -5.53 4.97 -1.69
CA PHE A 175 -4.27 5.31 -2.35
C PHE A 175 -3.50 6.39 -1.56
N ILE A 176 -4.16 7.50 -1.21
CA ILE A 176 -3.54 8.58 -0.43
C ILE A 176 -3.12 8.11 0.97
N ILE A 177 -3.96 7.31 1.64
CA ILE A 177 -3.63 6.81 2.99
C ILE A 177 -2.37 5.93 2.92
N PHE A 178 -2.31 4.95 2.02
CA PHE A 178 -1.18 4.03 1.95
C PHE A 178 0.11 4.73 1.54
N PHE A 179 0.10 5.47 0.44
CA PHE A 179 1.28 6.17 -0.04
C PHE A 179 1.64 7.38 0.84
N GLY A 180 0.66 8.06 1.41
CA GLY A 180 0.88 9.17 2.33
C GLY A 180 1.52 8.75 3.64
N LEU A 181 1.04 7.67 4.27
CA LEU A 181 1.65 7.13 5.48
C LEU A 181 3.06 6.62 5.23
N LEU A 182 3.29 5.96 4.09
CA LEU A 182 4.62 5.51 3.72
C LEU A 182 5.56 6.69 3.45
N GLY A 183 5.07 7.75 2.82
CA GLY A 183 5.83 8.99 2.61
C GLY A 183 6.21 9.65 3.94
N LEU A 184 5.29 9.70 4.90
CA LEU A 184 5.58 10.17 6.27
C LEU A 184 6.63 9.32 6.97
N TYR A 185 6.54 8.00 6.85
CA TYR A 185 7.54 7.08 7.39
C TYR A 185 8.91 7.37 6.78
N PHE A 186 9.03 7.45 5.45
CA PHE A 186 10.30 7.69 4.78
C PHE A 186 10.89 9.07 5.09
N TYR A 187 10.06 10.11 5.19
CA TYR A 187 10.52 11.43 5.60
C TYR A 187 11.21 11.41 6.96
N ASN A 188 10.80 10.51 7.84
CA ASN A 188 11.33 10.39 9.18
C ASN A 188 12.59 9.51 9.29
N LEU A 189 12.99 8.79 8.25
CA LEU A 189 14.21 7.99 8.25
C LEU A 189 15.46 8.80 8.59
N ARG A 190 15.48 10.08 8.22
CA ARG A 190 16.58 11.00 8.55
C ARG A 190 16.80 11.19 10.06
N SER A 191 15.79 10.97 10.86
CA SER A 191 15.87 11.17 12.32
C SER A 191 16.67 10.07 13.03
N PHE A 192 16.99 8.99 12.35
CA PHE A 192 17.74 7.87 12.87
C PHE A 192 19.18 7.90 12.37
N ASN A 193 20.14 7.69 13.27
CA ASN A 193 21.54 7.53 12.89
C ASN A 193 21.82 6.09 12.46
N TYR A 194 21.94 5.88 11.16
CA TYR A 194 22.30 4.59 10.58
C TYR A 194 23.80 4.54 10.27
N SER A 195 24.46 3.39 10.53
CA SER A 195 25.73 3.14 9.87
C SER A 195 25.51 2.92 8.36
N HIS A 196 26.52 3.20 7.53
CA HIS A 196 26.39 3.09 6.06
C HIS A 196 25.88 1.74 5.58
N VAL A 197 26.26 0.65 6.26
CA VAL A 197 25.82 -0.71 5.92
C VAL A 197 24.33 -0.88 6.18
N TYR A 198 23.84 -0.46 7.34
CA TYR A 198 22.43 -0.54 7.68
C TYR A 198 21.57 0.38 6.83
N ALA A 199 22.05 1.58 6.49
CA ALA A 199 21.34 2.51 5.61
C ALA A 199 21.04 1.86 4.24
N SER A 200 22.03 1.20 3.66
CA SER A 200 21.87 0.52 2.37
C SER A 200 20.92 -0.67 2.45
N LEU A 201 21.00 -1.48 3.51
CA LEU A 201 20.07 -2.59 3.74
C LEU A 201 18.63 -2.09 3.91
N ILE A 202 18.43 -1.02 4.70
CA ILE A 202 17.11 -0.40 4.91
C ILE A 202 16.56 0.13 3.58
N GLY A 203 17.40 0.75 2.73
CA GLY A 203 16.98 1.19 1.40
C GLY A 203 16.42 0.05 0.55
N HIS A 204 17.07 -1.13 0.56
CA HIS A 204 16.56 -2.33 -0.12
C HIS A 204 15.26 -2.86 0.48
N LEU A 205 15.13 -2.86 1.81
CA LEU A 205 13.88 -3.26 2.48
C LEU A 205 12.75 -2.28 2.17
N ASN A 206 13.03 -0.99 2.10
CA ASN A 206 12.04 0.02 1.72
C ASN A 206 11.54 -0.17 0.29
N LEU A 207 12.41 -0.62 -0.62
CA LEU A 207 12.02 -1.01 -1.97
C LEU A 207 10.99 -2.15 -1.96
N ALA A 208 11.21 -3.19 -1.14
CA ALA A 208 10.25 -4.26 -0.95
C ALA A 208 8.92 -3.77 -0.39
N VAL A 209 8.95 -2.87 0.60
CA VAL A 209 7.75 -2.29 1.22
C VAL A 209 6.93 -1.50 0.20
N VAL A 210 7.58 -0.64 -0.62
CA VAL A 210 6.91 0.08 -1.71
C VAL A 210 6.27 -0.88 -2.70
N GLY A 211 7.00 -1.93 -3.10
CA GLY A 211 6.49 -2.98 -3.98
C GLY A 211 5.28 -3.70 -3.40
N LEU A 212 5.30 -4.09 -2.12
CA LEU A 212 4.19 -4.77 -1.45
C LEU A 212 2.94 -3.87 -1.35
N ILE A 213 3.10 -2.60 -1.03
CA ILE A 213 1.98 -1.64 -1.00
C ILE A 213 1.39 -1.48 -2.40
N PHE A 214 2.24 -1.32 -3.41
CA PHE A 214 1.77 -1.19 -4.79
C PHE A 214 1.11 -2.49 -5.29
N SER A 215 1.65 -3.66 -4.93
CA SER A 215 1.04 -4.98 -5.20
C SER A 215 -0.36 -5.10 -4.59
N THR A 216 -0.52 -4.67 -3.34
CA THR A 216 -1.83 -4.66 -2.67
C THR A 216 -2.81 -3.75 -3.41
N PHE A 217 -2.37 -2.57 -3.84
CA PHE A 217 -3.17 -1.64 -4.63
C PHE A 217 -3.56 -2.23 -5.98
N THR A 218 -2.61 -2.78 -6.73
CA THR A 218 -2.88 -3.36 -8.06
C THR A 218 -3.80 -4.56 -7.98
N THR A 219 -3.62 -5.45 -7.01
CA THR A 219 -4.51 -6.61 -6.80
C THR A 219 -5.92 -6.18 -6.40
N ARG A 220 -6.07 -5.12 -5.61
CA ARG A 220 -7.38 -4.69 -5.12
C ARG A 220 -8.17 -3.86 -6.12
N PHE A 221 -7.51 -3.04 -6.94
CA PHE A 221 -8.17 -2.10 -7.83
C PHE A 221 -7.92 -2.35 -9.32
N VAL A 222 -6.72 -2.78 -9.67
CA VAL A 222 -6.35 -3.00 -11.08
C VAL A 222 -6.79 -4.36 -11.57
N PHE A 223 -6.53 -5.43 -10.82
CA PHE A 223 -6.99 -6.78 -11.14
C PHE A 223 -8.50 -6.86 -11.41
N PRO A 224 -9.40 -6.27 -10.57
CA PRO A 224 -10.83 -6.31 -10.83
C PRO A 224 -11.30 -5.42 -11.99
N SER A 225 -10.46 -4.51 -12.48
CA SER A 225 -10.87 -3.45 -13.42
C SER A 225 -11.52 -3.97 -14.71
N ILE A 226 -11.06 -5.10 -15.23
CA ILE A 226 -11.65 -5.77 -16.40
C ILE A 226 -12.99 -6.42 -16.02
N SER A 227 -13.04 -7.12 -14.90
CA SER A 227 -14.26 -7.76 -14.39
C SER A 227 -15.38 -6.75 -14.09
N LEU A 228 -15.02 -5.53 -13.68
CA LEU A 228 -15.96 -4.45 -13.36
C LEU A 228 -16.60 -3.81 -14.61
N GLU A 229 -16.04 -3.99 -15.81
CA GLU A 229 -16.73 -3.65 -17.04
C GLU A 229 -17.99 -4.52 -17.22
N GLY A 230 -17.98 -5.74 -16.69
CA GLY A 230 -19.08 -6.65 -16.35
C GLY A 230 -20.24 -6.64 -17.34
N ARG A 231 -21.45 -6.37 -16.81
CA ARG A 231 -22.70 -6.36 -17.61
C ARG A 231 -22.73 -5.34 -18.76
N ARG A 232 -21.81 -4.38 -18.79
CA ARG A 232 -21.69 -3.37 -19.86
C ARG A 232 -20.59 -3.71 -20.85
N PHE A 233 -19.96 -4.87 -20.72
CA PHE A 233 -18.89 -5.30 -21.63
C PHE A 233 -19.35 -5.40 -23.08
N TRP A 234 -20.61 -5.75 -23.31
CA TRP A 234 -21.21 -5.76 -24.65
C TRP A 234 -21.16 -4.38 -25.33
N ILE A 235 -21.24 -3.28 -24.57
CA ILE A 235 -21.13 -1.91 -25.13
C ILE A 235 -19.71 -1.67 -25.67
N LEU A 236 -18.68 -2.16 -24.95
CA LEU A 236 -17.29 -2.09 -25.43
C LEU A 236 -17.08 -2.96 -26.68
N GLY A 237 -17.78 -4.09 -26.78
CA GLY A 237 -17.77 -4.97 -27.94
C GLY A 237 -18.42 -4.37 -29.21
N LEU A 238 -19.30 -3.37 -29.04
CA LEU A 238 -19.92 -2.64 -30.17
C LEU A 238 -19.03 -1.50 -30.69
N LEU A 239 -18.04 -1.08 -29.92
CA LEU A 239 -17.11 -0.04 -30.35
C LEU A 239 -16.05 -0.63 -31.28
N PRO A 240 -15.56 0.12 -32.28
CA PRO A 240 -14.50 -0.32 -33.19
C PRO A 240 -13.13 -0.26 -32.49
N ILE A 241 -13.00 -1.03 -31.37
CA ILE A 241 -11.82 -1.07 -30.50
C ILE A 241 -11.39 -2.52 -30.38
N ASP A 242 -10.12 -2.80 -30.65
CA ASP A 242 -9.55 -4.12 -30.47
C ASP A 242 -9.51 -4.48 -28.97
N ARG A 243 -9.82 -5.72 -28.63
CA ARG A 243 -9.79 -6.23 -27.26
C ARG A 243 -8.44 -6.02 -26.59
N ASP A 244 -7.37 -6.12 -27.35
CA ASP A 244 -6.00 -5.88 -26.89
C ASP A 244 -5.82 -4.46 -26.36
N GLN A 245 -6.43 -3.47 -27.02
CA GLN A 245 -6.34 -2.07 -26.63
C GLN A 245 -7.00 -1.82 -25.27
N ILE A 246 -8.02 -2.61 -24.91
CA ILE A 246 -8.66 -2.56 -23.59
C ILE A 246 -7.66 -3.02 -22.52
N VAL A 247 -6.97 -4.14 -22.74
CA VAL A 247 -5.98 -4.67 -21.80
C VAL A 247 -4.79 -3.72 -21.66
N TRP A 248 -4.28 -3.21 -22.79
CA TRP A 248 -3.18 -2.24 -22.79
C TRP A 248 -3.55 -0.93 -22.10
N SER A 249 -4.79 -0.43 -22.26
CA SER A 249 -5.22 0.79 -21.55
C SER A 249 -5.21 0.59 -20.02
N LYS A 250 -5.67 -0.56 -19.53
CA LYS A 250 -5.62 -0.88 -18.09
C LYS A 250 -4.18 -0.99 -17.57
N PHE A 251 -3.30 -1.59 -18.38
CA PHE A 251 -1.88 -1.65 -18.04
C PHE A 251 -1.26 -0.25 -17.94
N PHE A 252 -1.43 0.60 -18.95
CA PHE A 252 -0.89 1.97 -18.93
C PHE A 252 -1.48 2.82 -17.80
N PHE A 253 -2.77 2.64 -17.50
CA PHE A 253 -3.40 3.32 -16.36
C PHE A 253 -2.75 2.93 -15.04
N SER A 254 -2.56 1.63 -14.80
CA SER A 254 -1.93 1.11 -13.59
C SER A 254 -0.46 1.53 -13.48
N PHE A 255 0.30 1.33 -14.55
CA PHE A 255 1.71 1.65 -14.61
C PHE A 255 1.98 3.14 -14.38
N ALA A 256 1.32 4.03 -15.13
CA ALA A 256 1.50 5.47 -14.99
C ALA A 256 1.01 5.99 -13.63
N GLY A 257 -0.11 5.46 -13.13
CA GLY A 257 -0.65 5.83 -11.82
C GLY A 257 0.25 5.41 -10.65
N GLY A 258 0.93 4.28 -10.76
CA GLY A 258 1.86 3.78 -9.74
C GLY A 258 3.27 4.35 -9.85
N LEU A 259 3.72 4.69 -11.06
CA LEU A 259 5.10 5.09 -11.33
C LEU A 259 5.50 6.34 -10.52
N ILE A 260 4.69 7.39 -10.55
CA ILE A 260 4.98 8.66 -9.89
C ILE A 260 5.13 8.48 -8.37
N PRO A 261 4.17 7.88 -7.64
CA PRO A 261 4.29 7.72 -6.20
C PRO A 261 5.41 6.75 -5.81
N CYS A 262 5.61 5.65 -6.55
CA CYS A 262 6.65 4.68 -6.21
C CYS A 262 8.05 5.26 -6.40
N LEU A 263 8.33 5.90 -7.55
CA LEU A 263 9.62 6.55 -7.78
C LEU A 263 9.86 7.70 -6.79
N GLY A 264 8.83 8.52 -6.52
CA GLY A 264 8.92 9.62 -5.56
C GLY A 264 9.23 9.14 -4.15
N LEU A 265 8.60 8.04 -3.71
CA LEU A 265 8.83 7.47 -2.38
C LEU A 265 10.22 6.83 -2.25
N ILE A 266 10.69 6.12 -3.27
CA ILE A 266 12.05 5.54 -3.24
C ILE A 266 13.10 6.64 -3.26
N LEU A 267 12.92 7.66 -4.10
CA LEU A 267 13.83 8.81 -4.12
C LEU A 267 13.84 9.53 -2.76
N LEU A 268 12.69 9.71 -2.14
CA LEU A 268 12.58 10.29 -0.80
C LEU A 268 13.29 9.42 0.24
N SER A 269 13.03 8.11 0.26
CA SER A 269 13.66 7.15 1.17
C SER A 269 15.18 7.20 1.07
N ASP A 270 15.71 7.04 -0.14
CA ASP A 270 17.14 6.92 -0.38
C ASP A 270 17.88 8.24 -0.13
N SER A 271 17.25 9.39 -0.44
CA SER A 271 17.79 10.70 -0.13
C SER A 271 17.84 10.96 1.39
N MET A 272 16.83 10.50 2.14
CA MET A 272 16.82 10.61 3.61
C MET A 272 17.86 9.70 4.27
N LEU A 273 18.14 8.54 3.67
CA LEU A 273 19.20 7.62 4.11
C LEU A 273 20.61 8.05 3.70
N GLY A 274 20.75 9.08 2.84
CA GLY A 274 22.05 9.57 2.37
C GLY A 274 22.78 8.57 1.48
N LEU A 275 22.07 7.76 0.69
CA LEU A 275 22.67 6.74 -0.17
C LEU A 275 23.41 7.39 -1.36
N PRO A 276 24.48 6.76 -1.88
CA PRO A 276 25.20 7.23 -3.06
C PRO A 276 24.31 7.16 -4.32
N TRP A 277 24.53 8.07 -5.25
CA TRP A 277 23.75 8.16 -6.50
C TRP A 277 23.71 6.88 -7.33
N SER A 278 24.76 6.08 -7.30
CA SER A 278 24.80 4.77 -7.97
C SER A 278 23.74 3.79 -7.41
N THR A 279 23.59 3.75 -6.10
CA THR A 279 22.57 2.91 -5.42
C THR A 279 21.17 3.47 -5.68
N ILE A 280 20.98 4.78 -5.57
CA ILE A 280 19.69 5.44 -5.88
C ILE A 280 19.25 5.10 -7.30
N PHE A 281 20.15 5.14 -8.27
CA PHE A 281 19.84 4.80 -9.66
C PHE A 281 19.37 3.34 -9.81
N ILE A 282 20.03 2.40 -9.15
CA ILE A 282 19.66 0.97 -9.17
C ILE A 282 18.27 0.80 -8.53
N HIS A 283 18.00 1.46 -7.39
CA HIS A 283 16.70 1.41 -6.73
C HIS A 283 15.58 2.02 -7.58
N LEU A 284 15.85 3.11 -8.29
CA LEU A 284 14.87 3.71 -9.21
C LEU A 284 14.57 2.78 -10.40
N MET A 285 15.59 2.12 -10.97
CA MET A 285 15.41 1.13 -12.04
C MET A 285 14.62 -0.09 -11.53
N CYS A 286 14.93 -0.55 -10.32
CA CYS A 286 14.20 -1.64 -9.68
C CYS A 286 12.73 -1.25 -9.40
N SER A 287 12.48 -0.04 -8.92
CA SER A 287 11.12 0.48 -8.72
C SER A 287 10.32 0.58 -10.04
N LEU A 288 10.97 0.98 -11.12
CA LEU A 288 10.36 0.99 -12.46
C LEU A 288 9.99 -0.42 -12.93
N ALA A 289 10.89 -1.39 -12.73
CA ALA A 289 10.64 -2.80 -13.04
C ALA A 289 9.51 -3.38 -12.16
N LEU A 290 9.47 -3.03 -10.86
CA LEU A 290 8.38 -3.41 -9.96
C LEU A 290 7.05 -2.83 -10.42
N CYS A 291 6.98 -1.53 -10.76
CA CYS A 291 5.75 -0.91 -11.23
C CYS A 291 5.24 -1.54 -12.53
N SER A 292 6.13 -1.81 -13.50
CA SER A 292 5.73 -2.45 -14.77
C SER A 292 5.30 -3.90 -14.55
N GLY A 293 6.09 -4.69 -13.82
CA GLY A 293 5.81 -6.10 -13.58
C GLY A 293 4.53 -6.33 -12.77
N LEU A 294 4.34 -5.59 -11.67
CA LEU A 294 3.12 -5.70 -10.84
C LEU A 294 1.86 -5.27 -11.59
N SER A 295 1.96 -4.22 -12.41
CA SER A 295 0.85 -3.81 -13.30
C SER A 295 0.56 -4.88 -14.35
N GLY A 296 1.61 -5.47 -14.95
CA GLY A 296 1.49 -6.56 -15.91
C GLY A 296 0.85 -7.82 -15.33
N ILE A 297 1.28 -8.24 -14.14
CA ILE A 297 0.70 -9.37 -13.41
C ILE A 297 -0.77 -9.11 -13.10
N ALA A 298 -1.10 -7.96 -12.49
CA ALA A 298 -2.47 -7.66 -12.09
C ALA A 298 -3.44 -7.58 -13.27
N VAL A 299 -3.05 -6.90 -14.36
CA VAL A 299 -3.90 -6.76 -15.56
C VAL A 299 -3.95 -8.08 -16.34
N GLY A 300 -2.82 -8.76 -16.53
CA GLY A 300 -2.77 -10.04 -17.23
C GLY A 300 -3.60 -11.12 -16.55
N MET A 301 -3.49 -11.25 -15.23
CA MET A 301 -4.32 -12.16 -14.44
C MET A 301 -5.80 -11.76 -14.45
N GLY A 302 -6.10 -10.45 -14.36
CA GLY A 302 -7.47 -9.93 -14.44
C GLY A 302 -8.13 -10.21 -15.80
N ALA A 303 -7.33 -10.21 -16.88
CA ALA A 303 -7.78 -10.56 -18.23
C ALA A 303 -7.93 -12.07 -18.42
N SER A 304 -7.09 -12.88 -17.76
CA SER A 304 -7.12 -14.35 -17.90
C SER A 304 -8.31 -14.98 -17.15
N ILE A 305 -8.69 -14.42 -16.01
CA ILE A 305 -9.72 -14.98 -15.12
C ILE A 305 -10.74 -13.90 -14.76
N PRO A 306 -11.48 -13.32 -15.70
CA PRO A 306 -12.45 -12.26 -15.39
C PRO A 306 -13.71 -12.85 -14.76
N ASN A 307 -14.23 -12.17 -13.73
CA ASN A 307 -15.50 -12.50 -13.11
C ASN A 307 -16.53 -11.41 -13.37
N PHE A 308 -17.33 -11.59 -14.42
CA PHE A 308 -18.35 -10.63 -14.82
C PHE A 308 -19.67 -10.70 -14.00
N ARG A 309 -19.79 -11.70 -13.12
CA ARG A 309 -21.00 -11.88 -12.30
C ARG A 309 -21.00 -11.00 -11.06
N GLU A 310 -19.81 -10.70 -10.54
CA GLU A 310 -19.65 -9.95 -9.31
C GLU A 310 -19.43 -8.46 -9.61
N SER A 311 -20.11 -7.59 -8.86
CA SER A 311 -20.03 -6.13 -9.03
C SER A 311 -19.14 -5.44 -7.99
N SER A 312 -18.72 -6.17 -6.96
CA SER A 312 -17.90 -5.63 -5.87
C SER A 312 -16.41 -5.86 -6.13
N PRO A 313 -15.57 -4.82 -6.25
CA PRO A 313 -14.13 -4.96 -6.44
C PRO A 313 -13.47 -5.81 -5.36
N ALA A 314 -13.91 -5.63 -4.10
CA ALA A 314 -13.36 -6.34 -2.95
C ALA A 314 -13.62 -7.86 -3.02
N LYS A 315 -14.81 -8.28 -3.48
CA LYS A 315 -15.14 -9.69 -3.64
C LYS A 315 -14.38 -10.33 -4.81
N ILE A 316 -14.21 -9.60 -5.92
CA ILE A 316 -13.42 -10.06 -7.07
C ILE A 316 -11.96 -10.27 -6.64
N ALA A 317 -11.37 -9.29 -5.94
CA ALA A 317 -10.00 -9.35 -5.44
C ALA A 317 -9.80 -10.46 -4.38
N ALA A 318 -10.81 -10.75 -3.55
CA ALA A 318 -10.78 -11.84 -2.57
C ALA A 318 -11.01 -13.22 -3.18
N GLY A 319 -11.39 -13.31 -4.46
CA GLY A 319 -11.56 -14.56 -5.17
C GLY A 319 -10.23 -15.23 -5.54
N PHE A 320 -10.31 -16.46 -6.10
CA PHE A 320 -9.13 -17.24 -6.47
C PHE A 320 -8.15 -16.48 -7.37
N GLY A 321 -8.63 -15.79 -8.41
CA GLY A 321 -7.77 -15.05 -9.32
C GLY A 321 -7.03 -13.89 -8.64
N GLY A 322 -7.69 -13.18 -7.71
CA GLY A 322 -7.06 -12.08 -6.98
C GLY A 322 -6.01 -12.57 -5.99
N THR A 323 -6.29 -13.66 -5.25
CA THR A 323 -5.29 -14.26 -4.36
C THR A 323 -4.08 -14.79 -5.12
N LEU A 324 -4.30 -15.42 -6.27
CA LEU A 324 -3.21 -15.88 -7.15
C LEU A 324 -2.37 -14.71 -7.68
N SER A 325 -3.03 -13.63 -8.11
CA SER A 325 -2.35 -12.40 -8.52
C SER A 325 -1.48 -11.82 -7.40
N LEU A 326 -2.00 -11.80 -6.16
CA LEU A 326 -1.25 -11.31 -4.99
C LEU A 326 -0.01 -12.19 -4.71
N VAL A 327 -0.16 -13.52 -4.74
CA VAL A 327 0.93 -14.45 -4.50
C VAL A 327 2.01 -14.33 -5.57
N LEU A 328 1.64 -14.27 -6.85
CA LEU A 328 2.58 -14.06 -7.95
C LEU A 328 3.31 -12.73 -7.82
N SER A 329 2.59 -11.67 -7.44
CA SER A 329 3.17 -10.35 -7.19
C SER A 329 4.16 -10.38 -6.04
N ALA A 330 3.83 -11.04 -4.92
CA ALA A 330 4.72 -11.19 -3.77
C ALA A 330 5.98 -11.99 -4.13
N MET A 331 5.83 -13.10 -4.87
CA MET A 331 6.97 -13.89 -5.36
C MET A 331 7.88 -13.04 -6.27
N PHE A 332 7.30 -12.26 -7.18
CA PHE A 332 8.08 -11.39 -8.05
C PHE A 332 8.86 -10.33 -7.25
N ILE A 333 8.23 -9.68 -6.26
CA ILE A 333 8.88 -8.69 -5.40
C ILE A 333 10.04 -9.32 -4.65
N ILE A 334 9.81 -10.46 -3.98
CA ILE A 334 10.83 -11.16 -3.20
C ILE A 334 12.00 -11.57 -4.11
N LEU A 335 11.71 -12.20 -5.25
CA LEU A 335 12.71 -12.64 -6.19
C LEU A 335 13.58 -11.46 -6.68
N LEU A 336 12.93 -10.37 -7.12
CA LEU A 336 13.63 -9.22 -7.66
C LEU A 336 14.47 -8.52 -6.58
N VAL A 337 13.88 -8.22 -5.43
CA VAL A 337 14.55 -7.46 -4.35
C VAL A 337 15.68 -8.27 -3.74
N VAL A 338 15.47 -9.56 -3.48
CA VAL A 338 16.52 -10.44 -2.92
C VAL A 338 17.68 -10.60 -3.90
N THR A 339 17.39 -10.83 -5.19
CA THR A 339 18.44 -11.01 -6.19
C THR A 339 19.26 -9.75 -6.41
N VAL A 340 18.59 -8.58 -6.49
CA VAL A 340 19.27 -7.28 -6.61
C VAL A 340 20.03 -6.94 -5.33
N GLY A 341 19.43 -7.18 -4.16
CA GLY A 341 20.08 -6.98 -2.87
C GLY A 341 21.31 -7.86 -2.70
N PHE A 342 21.21 -9.13 -3.08
CA PHE A 342 22.35 -10.06 -3.02
C PHE A 342 23.51 -9.61 -3.93
N THR A 343 23.23 -9.29 -5.20
CA THR A 343 24.27 -8.85 -6.14
C THR A 343 24.90 -7.52 -5.74
N HIS A 344 24.11 -6.60 -5.17
CA HIS A 344 24.60 -5.28 -4.75
C HIS A 344 25.42 -5.34 -3.46
N HIS A 345 25.04 -6.20 -2.50
CA HIS A 345 25.70 -6.35 -1.20
C HIS A 345 26.66 -7.53 -1.11
N PHE A 346 26.94 -8.19 -2.23
CA PHE A 346 27.79 -9.39 -2.24
C PHE A 346 29.15 -9.18 -1.53
N ASN A 347 29.80 -8.04 -1.76
CA ASN A 347 31.06 -7.71 -1.12
C ASN A 347 30.95 -7.55 0.41
N LEU A 348 29.83 -7.01 0.89
CA LEU A 348 29.57 -6.89 2.33
C LEU A 348 29.26 -8.24 2.97
N LEU A 349 28.52 -9.09 2.28
CA LEU A 349 28.23 -10.46 2.71
C LEU A 349 29.53 -11.30 2.77
N GLN A 350 30.40 -11.16 1.80
CA GLN A 350 31.69 -11.85 1.77
C GLN A 350 32.60 -11.43 2.95
N GLN A 351 32.61 -10.15 3.32
CA GLN A 351 33.36 -9.67 4.48
C GLN A 351 32.79 -10.21 5.80
N THR A 352 31.46 -10.40 5.89
CA THR A 352 30.78 -10.81 7.13
C THR A 352 30.75 -12.33 7.32
N LEU A 353 30.62 -13.11 6.23
CA LEU A 353 30.50 -14.59 6.27
C LEU A 353 31.83 -15.31 6.19
N GLY A 354 32.95 -14.60 6.07
CA GLY A 354 34.25 -15.18 5.82
C GLY A 354 34.42 -15.60 4.36
N GLN A 355 35.69 -15.67 3.92
CA GLN A 355 36.06 -15.95 2.52
C GLN A 355 35.46 -17.28 2.05
N VAL A 356 34.35 -17.23 1.34
CA VAL A 356 33.92 -18.35 0.49
C VAL A 356 34.77 -18.27 -0.78
N PRO A 357 35.59 -19.28 -1.12
CA PRO A 357 36.43 -19.27 -2.30
C PRO A 357 35.54 -19.42 -3.55
N LEU A 358 35.06 -18.33 -4.06
CA LEU A 358 34.31 -18.21 -5.32
C LEU A 358 35.10 -17.28 -6.25
N ASP A 359 36.29 -17.70 -6.67
CA ASP A 359 37.21 -16.86 -7.45
C ASP A 359 36.62 -16.29 -8.73
N THR A 360 35.75 -17.03 -9.41
CA THR A 360 35.05 -16.56 -10.62
C THR A 360 33.85 -15.66 -10.33
N ALA A 361 33.09 -15.93 -9.27
CA ALA A 361 31.92 -15.11 -8.89
C ALA A 361 32.34 -13.76 -8.29
N SER A 362 33.45 -13.70 -7.56
CA SER A 362 34.01 -12.46 -6.99
C SER A 362 34.53 -11.51 -8.07
N GLN A 363 35.05 -12.00 -9.17
CA GLN A 363 35.48 -11.20 -10.32
C GLN A 363 34.29 -10.61 -11.09
N LEU A 364 33.17 -11.37 -11.25
CA LEU A 364 31.98 -10.94 -11.94
C LEU A 364 31.13 -10.00 -11.08
N LEU A 365 31.15 -10.17 -9.75
CA LEU A 365 30.35 -9.40 -8.77
C LEU A 365 31.15 -8.28 -8.09
N GLY A 366 32.38 -8.04 -8.47
CA GLY A 366 33.18 -6.89 -8.05
C GLY A 366 32.40 -5.56 -8.28
N SER A 367 32.74 -4.48 -7.59
CA SER A 367 31.92 -3.27 -7.41
C SER A 367 31.23 -2.73 -8.68
N SER A 368 31.88 -2.78 -9.85
CA SER A 368 31.27 -2.39 -11.14
C SER A 368 30.51 -3.55 -11.81
N GLY A 369 30.99 -4.78 -11.70
CA GLY A 369 30.33 -5.95 -12.27
C GLY A 369 29.00 -6.27 -11.60
N GLY A 370 28.91 -6.15 -10.27
CA GLY A 370 27.68 -6.36 -9.52
C GLY A 370 26.55 -5.39 -9.91
N GLN A 371 26.90 -4.14 -10.20
CA GLN A 371 25.90 -3.14 -10.68
C GLN A 371 25.35 -3.49 -12.06
N VAL A 372 26.20 -3.93 -12.98
CA VAL A 372 25.78 -4.35 -14.32
C VAL A 372 24.89 -5.59 -14.25
N VAL A 373 25.28 -6.59 -13.47
CA VAL A 373 24.47 -7.80 -13.24
C VAL A 373 23.11 -7.46 -12.63
N SER A 374 23.07 -6.59 -11.63
CA SER A 374 21.81 -6.10 -11.02
C SER A 374 20.92 -5.46 -12.07
N LEU A 375 21.44 -4.58 -12.92
CA LEU A 375 20.67 -3.92 -13.98
C LEU A 375 20.14 -4.94 -15.00
N CYS A 376 20.93 -5.92 -15.40
CA CYS A 376 20.48 -6.98 -16.30
C CYS A 376 19.32 -7.79 -15.71
N ILE A 377 19.42 -8.14 -14.42
CA ILE A 377 18.36 -8.87 -13.70
C ILE A 377 17.10 -8.03 -13.58
N ILE A 378 17.23 -6.75 -13.23
CA ILE A 378 16.11 -5.80 -13.13
C ILE A 378 15.36 -5.72 -14.47
N ILE A 379 16.10 -5.52 -15.57
CA ILE A 379 15.50 -5.37 -16.90
C ILE A 379 14.85 -6.68 -17.32
N ALA A 380 15.57 -7.80 -17.25
CA ALA A 380 15.05 -9.10 -17.67
C ALA A 380 13.85 -9.54 -16.84
N GLY A 381 13.95 -9.44 -15.50
CA GLY A 381 12.86 -9.78 -14.57
C GLY A 381 11.63 -8.86 -14.74
N GLY A 382 11.85 -7.55 -14.89
CA GLY A 382 10.79 -6.59 -15.13
C GLY A 382 10.06 -6.83 -16.45
N LEU A 383 10.79 -7.08 -17.54
CA LEU A 383 10.19 -7.39 -18.84
C LEU A 383 9.41 -8.71 -18.80
N LEU A 384 10.00 -9.76 -18.22
CA LEU A 384 9.35 -11.07 -18.11
C LEU A 384 8.05 -10.97 -17.28
N ALA A 385 8.09 -10.33 -16.13
CA ALA A 385 6.91 -10.15 -15.26
C ALA A 385 5.86 -9.24 -15.88
N THR A 386 6.25 -8.34 -16.79
CA THR A 386 5.31 -7.47 -17.50
C THR A 386 4.67 -8.19 -18.69
N PHE A 387 5.48 -8.69 -19.62
CA PHE A 387 4.96 -9.17 -20.91
C PHE A 387 4.36 -10.57 -20.84
N LEU A 388 4.91 -11.48 -20.02
CA LEU A 388 4.41 -12.86 -19.96
C LEU A 388 2.96 -12.91 -19.47
N PRO A 389 2.56 -12.29 -18.33
CA PRO A 389 1.17 -12.29 -17.89
C PRO A 389 0.26 -11.52 -18.83
N LEU A 390 0.72 -10.40 -19.43
CA LEU A 390 -0.07 -9.62 -20.39
C LEU A 390 -0.37 -10.42 -21.66
N ILE A 391 0.61 -11.11 -22.23
CA ILE A 391 0.41 -11.92 -23.45
C ILE A 391 -0.56 -13.06 -23.17
N LEU A 392 -0.41 -13.75 -22.02
CA LEU A 392 -1.32 -14.82 -21.60
C LEU A 392 -2.73 -14.26 -21.38
N GLY A 393 -2.84 -13.10 -20.69
CA GLY A 393 -4.09 -12.42 -20.46
C GLY A 393 -4.81 -11.98 -21.75
N ILE A 394 -4.08 -11.40 -22.70
CA ILE A 394 -4.61 -10.99 -24.00
C ILE A 394 -5.11 -12.20 -24.79
N ARG A 395 -4.34 -13.30 -24.82
CA ARG A 395 -4.76 -14.54 -25.50
C ARG A 395 -6.05 -15.09 -24.90
N ALA A 396 -6.14 -15.20 -23.58
CA ALA A 396 -7.33 -15.66 -22.88
C ALA A 396 -8.53 -14.72 -23.13
N PHE A 397 -8.30 -13.40 -23.08
CA PHE A 397 -9.33 -12.39 -23.27
C PHE A 397 -9.92 -12.36 -24.69
N ARG A 398 -9.11 -12.67 -25.71
CA ARG A 398 -9.57 -12.81 -27.09
C ARG A 398 -10.54 -13.98 -27.29
N GLN A 399 -10.39 -15.05 -26.48
CA GLN A 399 -11.21 -16.26 -26.58
C GLN A 399 -12.54 -16.15 -25.80
N LEU A 400 -12.73 -15.09 -25.01
CA LEU A 400 -13.99 -14.87 -24.30
C LEU A 400 -15.06 -14.49 -25.32
N GLU A 401 -16.10 -15.30 -25.42
CA GLU A 401 -17.32 -14.95 -26.14
C GLU A 401 -18.08 -13.85 -25.37
N PRO A 402 -18.64 -12.83 -26.06
CA PRO A 402 -19.34 -11.72 -25.43
C PRO A 402 -20.65 -12.11 -24.75
#